data_56c8f9f918ed83dc8bc39fc550f35d4e
#
_entry.id   56c8f9f918ed83dc8bc39fc550f35d4e
#
_cell.length_a   1.000
_cell.length_b   1.000
_cell.length_c   1.000
_cell.angle_alpha   90.00
_cell.angle_beta   90.00
_cell.angle_gamma   90.00
#
_symmetry.space_group_name_H-M   'P 1'
#
loop_
_entity.id
_entity.type
_entity.pdbx_description
1 polymer ?
#
loop_
_entity_poly.entity_id
_entity_poly.type
_entity_poly.pdbx_seq_one_letter_code
_entity_poly.pdbx_strand_id
1 'polypeptide(L)'
;MGVLEKIVEAGNYSFIDGEGVTWQEAVRLSTLPMIKSGTVSEDYYKQIVDCIEKYGPYVVFEHNIAMPHTQENATGALKTGIGFMASKKMIDFGEDEDGEKKEANVFFTLSSTNPNEHLDNIQQLMNIFMNDPLIDALAAAESPEDILEAAKKYPCEE
;
A
#
# COMPACT_ATOMS: atom_id res chain seq x y z
N MET A 1 19.13 -3.50 -3.01
CA MET A 1 18.04 -3.98 -2.15
C MET A 1 16.71 -3.56 -2.74
N GLY A 2 15.79 -4.49 -2.92
CA GLY A 2 14.48 -4.23 -3.50
C GLY A 2 13.51 -3.58 -2.50
N VAL A 3 12.40 -3.09 -3.03
CA VAL A 3 11.34 -2.45 -2.23
C VAL A 3 10.82 -3.37 -1.12
N LEU A 4 10.53 -4.64 -1.45
CA LEU A 4 9.98 -5.57 -0.47
C LEU A 4 10.93 -5.83 0.69
N GLU A 5 12.22 -5.93 0.40
CA GLU A 5 13.24 -6.12 1.43
C GLU A 5 13.36 -4.88 2.32
N LYS A 6 13.27 -3.68 1.74
CA LYS A 6 13.27 -2.42 2.49
C LYS A 6 12.07 -2.32 3.41
N ILE A 7 10.90 -2.73 2.93
CA ILE A 7 9.67 -2.74 3.73
C ILE A 7 9.84 -3.64 4.96
N VAL A 8 10.36 -4.84 4.76
CA VAL A 8 10.58 -5.80 5.86
C VAL A 8 11.61 -5.27 6.84
N GLU A 9 12.72 -4.74 6.35
CA GLU A 9 13.78 -4.19 7.19
C GLU A 9 13.30 -3.02 8.03
N ALA A 10 12.46 -2.15 7.46
CA ALA A 10 11.91 -1.00 8.17
C ALA A 10 10.77 -1.36 9.14
N GLY A 11 10.22 -2.57 9.03
CA GLY A 11 9.07 -2.98 9.83
C GLY A 11 7.75 -2.37 9.36
N ASN A 12 7.70 -1.88 8.13
CA ASN A 12 6.53 -1.19 7.57
C ASN A 12 5.54 -2.15 6.93
N TYR A 13 5.12 -3.17 7.66
CA TYR A 13 4.18 -4.17 7.15
C TYR A 13 3.14 -4.54 8.19
N SER A 14 1.98 -4.99 7.72
CA SER A 14 0.92 -5.53 8.57
C SER A 14 0.08 -6.54 7.81
N PHE A 15 -0.62 -7.37 8.54
CA PHE A 15 -1.48 -8.43 8.01
C PHE A 15 -2.79 -8.38 8.77
N ILE A 16 -3.92 -8.35 8.04
CA ILE A 16 -5.24 -8.24 8.66
C ILE A 16 -6.18 -9.30 8.07
N ASP A 17 -7.23 -9.64 8.81
CA ASP A 17 -8.30 -10.49 8.30
C ASP A 17 -9.16 -9.71 7.31
N GLY A 18 -9.54 -8.50 7.65
CA GLY A 18 -10.30 -7.59 6.79
C GLY A 18 -11.80 -7.74 6.84
N GLU A 19 -12.34 -8.73 7.55
CA GLU A 19 -13.79 -8.91 7.63
C GLU A 19 -14.45 -7.76 8.37
N GLY A 20 -15.44 -7.13 7.71
CA GLY A 20 -16.14 -5.98 8.28
C GLY A 20 -15.34 -4.69 8.32
N VAL A 21 -14.15 -4.68 7.75
CA VAL A 21 -13.29 -3.50 7.76
C VAL A 21 -13.70 -2.56 6.61
N THR A 22 -13.96 -1.28 6.93
CA THR A 22 -14.25 -0.27 5.92
C THR A 22 -12.95 0.15 5.23
N TRP A 23 -13.05 0.77 4.05
CA TRP A 23 -11.84 1.23 3.37
C TRP A 23 -11.11 2.32 4.17
N GLN A 24 -11.85 3.17 4.89
CA GLN A 24 -11.26 4.19 5.76
C GLN A 24 -10.42 3.54 6.86
N GLU A 25 -10.96 2.51 7.51
CA GLU A 25 -10.26 1.78 8.55
C GLU A 25 -9.05 1.01 7.97
N ALA A 26 -9.20 0.43 6.77
CA ALA A 26 -8.10 -0.25 6.11
C ALA A 26 -6.94 0.70 5.81
N VAL A 27 -7.23 1.92 5.35
CA VAL A 27 -6.20 2.94 5.13
C VAL A 27 -5.50 3.28 6.46
N ARG A 28 -6.26 3.46 7.53
CA ARG A 28 -5.68 3.71 8.86
C ARG A 28 -4.76 2.59 9.29
N LEU A 29 -5.22 1.34 9.18
CA LEU A 29 -4.42 0.17 9.56
C LEU A 29 -3.14 0.07 8.74
N SER A 30 -3.20 0.43 7.45
CA SER A 30 -2.03 0.37 6.57
C SER A 30 -0.94 1.37 6.98
N THR A 31 -1.31 2.46 7.67
CA THR A 31 -0.34 3.47 8.11
C THR A 31 0.26 3.18 9.49
N LEU A 32 -0.34 2.29 10.29
CA LEU A 32 0.12 2.04 11.66
C LEU A 32 1.61 1.66 11.76
N PRO A 33 2.13 0.72 10.96
CA PRO A 33 3.57 0.41 11.01
C PRO A 33 4.43 1.61 10.63
N MET A 34 3.96 2.44 9.69
CA MET A 34 4.69 3.62 9.24
C MET A 34 4.70 4.73 10.29
N ILE A 35 3.66 4.82 11.11
CA ILE A 35 3.64 5.71 12.27
C ILE A 35 4.69 5.25 13.28
N LYS A 36 4.72 3.97 13.55
CA LYS A 36 5.65 3.38 14.52
C LYS A 36 7.11 3.58 14.07
N SER A 37 7.38 3.47 12.78
CA SER A 37 8.74 3.66 12.24
C SER A 37 9.12 5.14 12.08
N GLY A 38 8.18 6.07 12.32
CA GLY A 38 8.44 7.50 12.16
C GLY A 38 8.36 8.00 10.73
N THR A 39 7.83 7.21 9.81
CA THR A 39 7.72 7.57 8.39
C THR A 39 6.57 8.54 8.16
N VAL A 40 5.47 8.37 8.89
CA VAL A 40 4.30 9.26 8.79
C VAL A 40 3.77 9.60 10.18
N SER A 41 3.00 10.70 10.26
CA SER A 41 2.34 11.11 11.50
C SER A 41 1.02 10.35 11.67
N GLU A 42 0.45 10.42 12.88
CA GLU A 42 -0.85 9.80 13.20
C GLU A 42 -1.98 10.33 12.34
N ASP A 43 -1.86 11.53 11.81
CA ASP A 43 -2.91 12.17 11.00
C ASP A 43 -2.81 11.86 9.51
N TYR A 44 -1.76 11.18 9.07
CA TYR A 44 -1.54 10.93 7.65
C TYR A 44 -2.69 10.17 7.01
N TYR A 45 -3.23 9.14 7.68
CA TYR A 45 -4.34 8.38 7.12
C TYR A 45 -5.57 9.25 6.87
N LYS A 46 -5.82 10.25 7.71
CA LYS A 46 -6.94 11.18 7.53
C LYS A 46 -6.76 12.00 6.25
N GLN A 47 -5.53 12.39 5.96
CA GLN A 47 -5.21 13.13 4.75
C GLN A 47 -5.44 12.27 3.51
N ILE A 48 -5.08 10.99 3.57
CA ILE A 48 -5.36 10.04 2.48
C ILE A 48 -6.86 9.85 2.31
N VAL A 49 -7.59 9.62 3.41
CA VAL A 49 -9.05 9.42 3.39
C VAL A 49 -9.74 10.63 2.77
N ASP A 50 -9.36 11.84 3.18
CA ASP A 50 -9.92 13.08 2.64
C ASP A 50 -9.69 13.19 1.12
N CYS A 51 -8.51 12.80 0.65
CA CYS A 51 -8.20 12.78 -0.78
C CYS A 51 -9.08 11.78 -1.53
N ILE A 52 -9.28 10.60 -0.98
CA ILE A 52 -10.12 9.58 -1.61
C ILE A 52 -11.58 10.03 -1.65
N GLU A 53 -12.08 10.65 -0.59
CA GLU A 53 -13.45 11.18 -0.56
C GLU A 53 -13.64 12.29 -1.59
N LYS A 54 -12.60 13.12 -1.81
CA LYS A 54 -12.65 14.24 -2.75
C LYS A 54 -12.53 13.79 -4.22
N TYR A 55 -11.65 12.84 -4.51
CA TYR A 55 -11.28 12.46 -5.87
C TYR A 55 -11.78 11.08 -6.30
N GLY A 56 -12.43 10.33 -5.40
CA GLY A 56 -12.84 8.96 -5.66
C GLY A 56 -11.74 7.95 -5.38
N PRO A 57 -11.97 6.66 -5.67
CA PRO A 57 -11.01 5.59 -5.32
C PRO A 57 -9.82 5.51 -6.27
N TYR A 58 -9.12 6.63 -6.47
CA TYR A 58 -7.97 6.74 -7.37
C TYR A 58 -6.80 5.83 -6.95
N VAL A 59 -6.81 5.37 -5.70
CA VAL A 59 -5.71 4.55 -5.14
C VAL A 59 -5.81 3.08 -5.55
N VAL A 60 -6.95 2.64 -6.08
CA VAL A 60 -7.18 1.22 -6.42
C VAL A 60 -6.81 0.96 -7.87
N PHE A 61 -5.96 -0.04 -8.10
CA PHE A 61 -5.49 -0.48 -9.41
C PHE A 61 -6.04 -1.86 -9.73
N GLU A 62 -5.77 -2.35 -10.93
CA GLU A 62 -6.13 -3.69 -11.33
C GLU A 62 -5.45 -4.75 -10.47
N HIS A 63 -5.96 -5.96 -10.48
CA HIS A 63 -5.47 -7.10 -9.70
C HIS A 63 -5.59 -6.88 -8.19
N ASN A 64 -6.59 -6.07 -7.76
CA ASN A 64 -6.96 -5.88 -6.35
C ASN A 64 -5.85 -5.27 -5.50
N ILE A 65 -5.12 -4.32 -6.09
CA ILE A 65 -4.04 -3.59 -5.44
C ILE A 65 -4.52 -2.19 -5.08
N ALA A 66 -4.26 -1.76 -3.84
CA ALA A 66 -4.44 -0.37 -3.44
C ALA A 66 -3.08 0.25 -3.13
N MET A 67 -2.91 1.51 -3.52
CA MET A 67 -1.70 2.27 -3.23
C MET A 67 -2.11 3.58 -2.53
N PRO A 68 -2.46 3.50 -1.22
CA PRO A 68 -2.87 4.70 -0.48
C PRO A 68 -1.78 5.77 -0.48
N HIS A 69 -2.15 6.97 -0.92
CA HIS A 69 -1.26 8.12 -0.96
C HIS A 69 -2.11 9.37 -1.15
N THR A 70 -1.54 10.54 -0.88
CA THR A 70 -2.24 11.80 -1.08
C THR A 70 -1.95 12.34 -2.48
N GLN A 71 -2.91 13.08 -3.04
CA GLN A 71 -2.74 13.78 -4.32
C GLN A 71 -2.04 15.14 -4.15
N GLU A 72 -2.02 15.63 -2.92
CA GLU A 72 -1.44 16.93 -2.58
C GLU A 72 -0.35 16.72 -1.53
N ASN A 73 0.52 17.73 -1.37
CA ASN A 73 1.52 17.69 -0.33
C ASN A 73 0.85 17.55 1.04
N ALA A 74 1.22 16.52 1.77
CA ALA A 74 0.62 16.20 3.04
C ALA A 74 1.61 16.47 4.19
N THR A 75 1.14 17.19 5.20
CA THR A 75 1.96 17.47 6.40
C THR A 75 2.23 16.21 7.21
N GLY A 76 1.42 15.17 7.02
CA GLY A 76 1.60 13.89 7.70
C GLY A 76 2.74 13.03 7.16
N ALA A 77 3.27 13.34 5.98
CA ALA A 77 4.42 12.63 5.43
C ALA A 77 5.70 13.19 6.05
N LEU A 78 6.38 12.38 6.88
CA LEU A 78 7.59 12.81 7.61
C LEU A 78 8.87 12.37 6.91
N LYS A 79 8.81 11.24 6.20
CA LYS A 79 9.92 10.68 5.43
C LYS A 79 9.37 10.03 4.18
N THR A 80 10.22 9.84 3.18
CA THR A 80 9.85 9.05 2.01
C THR A 80 9.93 7.57 2.38
N GLY A 81 8.88 6.83 2.09
CA GLY A 81 8.85 5.41 2.40
C GLY A 81 7.62 4.71 1.86
N ILE A 82 7.63 3.40 1.99
CA ILE A 82 6.56 2.51 1.53
C ILE A 82 6.19 1.55 2.65
N GLY A 83 4.89 1.34 2.85
CA GLY A 83 4.38 0.28 3.73
C GLY A 83 3.62 -0.75 2.95
N PHE A 84 3.48 -1.95 3.50
CA PHE A 84 2.75 -3.06 2.91
C PHE A 84 1.70 -3.57 3.89
N MET A 85 0.50 -3.88 3.38
CA MET A 85 -0.53 -4.57 4.16
C MET A 85 -1.21 -5.60 3.28
N ALA A 86 -1.36 -6.82 3.79
CA ALA A 86 -2.18 -7.85 3.14
C ALA A 86 -3.44 -8.08 3.97
N SER A 87 -4.57 -8.22 3.29
CA SER A 87 -5.86 -8.53 3.91
C SER A 87 -6.38 -9.85 3.34
N LYS A 88 -6.91 -10.72 4.19
CA LYS A 88 -7.51 -11.98 3.75
C LYS A 88 -8.80 -11.75 2.97
N LYS A 89 -9.55 -10.70 3.35
CA LYS A 89 -10.82 -10.34 2.71
C LYS A 89 -10.62 -9.11 1.84
N MET A 90 -11.39 -9.02 0.77
CA MET A 90 -11.39 -7.82 -0.07
C MET A 90 -11.94 -6.63 0.69
N ILE A 91 -11.29 -5.49 0.53
CA ILE A 91 -11.74 -4.22 1.10
C ILE A 91 -12.43 -3.44 -0.01
N ASP A 92 -13.70 -3.10 0.21
CA ASP A 92 -14.54 -2.41 -0.76
C ASP A 92 -14.29 -0.90 -0.68
N PHE A 93 -13.83 -0.30 -1.79
CA PHE A 93 -13.62 1.14 -1.91
C PHE A 93 -14.78 1.85 -2.63
N GLY A 94 -15.86 1.12 -2.92
CA GLY A 94 -16.99 1.68 -3.65
C GLY A 94 -16.82 1.60 -5.15
N GLU A 95 -17.55 2.45 -5.87
CA GLU A 95 -17.50 2.48 -7.34
C GLU A 95 -16.82 3.76 -7.82
N ASP A 96 -16.18 3.69 -8.98
CA ASP A 96 -15.59 4.86 -9.62
C ASP A 96 -16.65 5.62 -10.44
N GLU A 97 -16.23 6.64 -11.19
CA GLU A 97 -17.13 7.48 -12.01
C GLU A 97 -17.87 6.67 -13.08
N ASP A 98 -17.27 5.58 -13.54
CA ASP A 98 -17.84 4.71 -14.55
C ASP A 98 -18.75 3.62 -13.97
N GLY A 99 -18.93 3.61 -12.64
CA GLY A 99 -19.73 2.60 -11.94
C GLY A 99 -18.99 1.28 -11.74
N GLU A 100 -17.68 1.26 -11.97
CA GLU A 100 -16.86 0.07 -11.78
C GLU A 100 -16.50 -0.10 -10.30
N LYS A 101 -16.74 -1.30 -9.76
CA LYS A 101 -16.43 -1.61 -8.37
C LYS A 101 -14.93 -1.64 -8.15
N LYS A 102 -14.48 -0.95 -7.10
CA LYS A 102 -13.07 -0.91 -6.70
C LYS A 102 -12.89 -1.62 -5.37
N GLU A 103 -12.03 -2.63 -5.37
CA GLU A 103 -11.71 -3.38 -4.14
C GLU A 103 -10.25 -3.83 -4.16
N ALA A 104 -9.69 -4.07 -2.98
CA ALA A 104 -8.29 -4.44 -2.85
C ALA A 104 -8.05 -5.33 -1.64
N ASN A 105 -7.05 -6.19 -1.73
CA ASN A 105 -6.57 -6.99 -0.60
C ASN A 105 -5.05 -6.91 -0.43
N VAL A 106 -4.37 -6.18 -1.30
CA VAL A 106 -2.93 -5.88 -1.18
C VAL A 106 -2.77 -4.36 -1.19
N PHE A 107 -2.10 -3.82 -0.17
CA PHE A 107 -1.95 -2.38 0.01
C PHE A 107 -0.47 -2.01 0.05
N PHE A 108 -0.09 -1.03 -0.77
CA PHE A 108 1.23 -0.39 -0.70
C PHE A 108 1.01 1.09 -0.41
N THR A 109 1.25 1.50 0.82
CA THR A 109 1.03 2.87 1.27
C THR A 109 2.30 3.69 1.05
N LEU A 110 2.15 4.85 0.42
CA LEU A 110 3.28 5.71 0.07
C LEU A 110 3.33 6.96 0.91
N SER A 111 4.54 7.36 1.29
CA SER A 111 4.83 8.66 1.88
C SER A 111 5.98 9.29 1.09
N SER A 112 5.90 10.58 0.83
CA SER A 112 6.91 11.28 0.02
C SER A 112 7.32 12.62 0.64
N THR A 113 8.63 12.78 0.87
CA THR A 113 9.25 14.05 1.22
C THR A 113 10.41 14.36 0.27
N ASN A 114 10.82 13.38 -0.56
CA ASN A 114 11.90 13.53 -1.53
C ASN A 114 11.40 13.06 -2.89
N PRO A 115 11.25 13.97 -3.88
CA PRO A 115 10.68 13.60 -5.18
C PRO A 115 11.45 12.52 -5.92
N ASN A 116 12.79 12.51 -5.82
CA ASN A 116 13.61 11.51 -6.53
C ASN A 116 13.43 10.11 -5.94
N GLU A 117 13.45 9.99 -4.62
CA GLU A 117 13.21 8.71 -3.95
C GLU A 117 11.78 8.21 -4.21
N HIS A 118 10.81 9.14 -4.19
CA HIS A 118 9.42 8.81 -4.43
C HIS A 118 9.21 8.25 -5.85
N LEU A 119 9.82 8.88 -6.85
CA LEU A 119 9.74 8.42 -8.23
C LEU A 119 10.36 7.02 -8.38
N ASP A 120 11.51 6.79 -7.77
CA ASP A 120 12.18 5.49 -7.77
C ASP A 120 11.28 4.42 -7.14
N ASN A 121 10.66 4.73 -5.99
CA ASN A 121 9.74 3.84 -5.31
C ASN A 121 8.55 3.48 -6.20
N ILE A 122 7.96 4.47 -6.89
CA ILE A 122 6.83 4.24 -7.79
C ILE A 122 7.24 3.33 -8.94
N GLN A 123 8.41 3.54 -9.53
CA GLN A 123 8.90 2.70 -10.64
C GLN A 123 9.06 1.25 -10.20
N GLN A 124 9.62 1.02 -9.03
CA GLN A 124 9.77 -0.35 -8.49
C GLN A 124 8.42 -0.98 -8.18
N LEU A 125 7.47 -0.20 -7.63
CA LEU A 125 6.12 -0.71 -7.36
C LEU A 125 5.38 -1.06 -8.65
N MET A 126 5.54 -0.27 -9.72
CA MET A 126 4.90 -0.60 -11.00
C MET A 126 5.38 -1.96 -11.53
N ASN A 127 6.66 -2.27 -11.38
CA ASN A 127 7.19 -3.58 -11.75
C ASN A 127 6.55 -4.70 -10.92
N ILE A 128 6.35 -4.48 -9.62
CA ILE A 128 5.67 -5.42 -8.74
C ILE A 128 4.22 -5.60 -9.18
N PHE A 129 3.51 -4.52 -9.48
CA PHE A 129 2.10 -4.55 -9.87
C PHE A 129 1.87 -5.33 -11.18
N MET A 130 2.86 -5.38 -12.06
CA MET A 130 2.78 -6.11 -13.32
C MET A 130 3.13 -7.60 -13.15
N ASN A 131 3.54 -8.01 -11.98
CA ASN A 131 3.95 -9.38 -11.69
C ASN A 131 2.82 -10.10 -10.94
N ASP A 132 1.84 -10.64 -11.68
CA ASP A 132 0.66 -11.26 -11.10
C ASP A 132 0.97 -12.40 -10.12
N PRO A 133 1.89 -13.34 -10.43
CA PRO A 133 2.22 -14.38 -9.44
C PRO A 133 2.78 -13.83 -8.14
N LEU A 134 3.57 -12.75 -8.21
CA LEU A 134 4.09 -12.09 -7.01
C LEU A 134 2.97 -11.47 -6.19
N ILE A 135 2.05 -10.75 -6.84
CA ILE A 135 0.91 -10.12 -6.15
C ILE A 135 0.05 -11.19 -5.47
N ASP A 136 -0.22 -12.32 -6.14
CA ASP A 136 -1.01 -13.40 -5.56
C ASP A 136 -0.32 -13.98 -4.32
N ALA A 137 0.99 -14.16 -4.37
CA ALA A 137 1.76 -14.64 -3.22
C ALA A 137 1.75 -13.63 -2.07
N LEU A 138 1.87 -12.34 -2.38
CA LEU A 138 1.81 -11.27 -1.36
C LEU A 138 0.43 -11.18 -0.71
N ALA A 139 -0.64 -11.37 -1.49
CA ALA A 139 -2.00 -11.37 -0.97
C ALA A 139 -2.22 -12.51 0.05
N ALA A 140 -1.52 -13.61 -0.10
CA ALA A 140 -1.59 -14.76 0.79
C ALA A 140 -0.58 -14.69 1.95
N ALA A 141 0.28 -13.68 1.99
CA ALA A 141 1.31 -13.56 3.02
C ALA A 141 0.71 -13.33 4.41
N GLU A 142 1.29 -13.96 5.41
CA GLU A 142 0.86 -13.83 6.82
C GLU A 142 2.02 -13.42 7.74
N SER A 143 3.23 -13.28 7.17
CA SER A 143 4.43 -12.93 7.93
C SER A 143 5.42 -12.20 7.06
N PRO A 144 6.40 -11.47 7.65
CA PRO A 144 7.45 -10.84 6.85
C PRO A 144 8.31 -11.85 6.08
N GLU A 145 8.48 -13.06 6.60
CA GLU A 145 9.19 -14.14 5.91
C GLU A 145 8.47 -14.50 4.61
N ASP A 146 7.14 -14.51 4.61
CA ASP A 146 6.34 -14.77 3.42
C ASP A 146 6.55 -13.71 2.34
N ILE A 147 6.72 -12.44 2.75
CA ILE A 147 7.03 -11.35 1.83
C ILE A 147 8.38 -11.61 1.14
N LEU A 148 9.39 -11.97 1.92
CA LEU A 148 10.73 -12.22 1.40
C LEU A 148 10.77 -13.47 0.51
N GLU A 149 10.03 -14.52 0.88
CA GLU A 149 9.92 -15.73 0.05
C GLU A 149 9.26 -15.44 -1.28
N ALA A 150 8.17 -14.66 -1.27
CA ALA A 150 7.50 -14.26 -2.51
C ALA A 150 8.45 -13.49 -3.43
N ALA A 151 9.24 -12.58 -2.86
CA ALA A 151 10.21 -11.80 -3.63
C ALA A 151 11.28 -12.68 -4.28
N LYS A 152 11.72 -13.75 -3.59
CA LYS A 152 12.70 -14.69 -4.13
C LYS A 152 12.11 -15.61 -5.20
N LYS A 153 10.88 -16.06 -4.98
CA LYS A 153 10.21 -17.02 -5.88
C LYS A 153 9.74 -16.37 -7.17
N TYR A 154 9.33 -15.12 -7.09
CA TYR A 154 8.79 -14.37 -8.23
C TYR A 154 9.52 -13.03 -8.38
N PRO A 155 10.82 -13.03 -8.71
CA PRO A 155 11.59 -11.79 -8.80
C PRO A 155 11.07 -10.91 -9.95
N CYS A 156 11.12 -9.61 -9.71
CA CYS A 156 10.82 -8.63 -10.75
C CYS A 156 12.07 -8.38 -11.58
N GLU A 157 11.91 -8.27 -12.89
CA GLU A 157 12.99 -7.86 -13.76
C GLU A 157 13.15 -6.34 -13.66
N GLU A 158 14.38 -5.91 -13.57
CA GLU A 158 14.71 -4.48 -13.58
C GLU A 158 14.91 -3.96 -14.99
#